data_4e0bb0212f7e0dbcea16df1a6839e119
#
_entry.id   4e0bb0212f7e0dbcea16df1a6839e119
#
_cell.length_a   1.000
_cell.length_b   1.000
_cell.length_c   1.000
_cell.angle_alpha   90.00
_cell.angle_beta   90.00
_cell.angle_gamma   90.00
#
_symmetry.space_group_name_H-M   'P 1'
#
loop_
_entity.id
_entity.type
_entity.pdbx_description
1 polymer ?
#
loop_
_entity_poly.entity_id
_entity_poly.type
_entity_poly.pdbx_seq_one_letter_code
_entity_poly.pdbx_strand_id
1 'polypeptide(L)'
;AAALVGPSLAQSVILNDDFEVNSSASYTLVDDGTPDGSQTFAFDYVAAGVPLAPRSAAGDVGGLKLTVNDTAGSSDAWTVYNNTPVAAERYKLTVDVWMNFVGSSGTTEYAQIGVAGDGVTSNTILSPVSGSGSYIAFTGDGGSVTDYSWFRDCNNAFPTDPECGTMPNTHYSYMGHGANASGAFYQALFPSPPSTISGSPGNIWTTVEIEVDNFAGVITYSFDGQLTYQSDFSGSFDGLVSLGLFDRFSSLSGPTNFAIYDNLVVETLLTPIGTNFCTAATNSTGISGEISALGSDVAADNNVVLSTSSLPQNSFGFFLTSQAQGFTQNPGGSSGNLCLSGSIGRYVGPGQILNSGSGGEFSLTLDLNTTPQPTGLVSVQAGETWSFTCWHRDAVAGSATSNFTDGLEIQFQ
;
A
#
# COMPACT_ATOMS: atom_id res chain seq x y z
N ALA A 1 -7.88 4.19 -18.13
CA ALA A 1 -8.48 2.97 -17.59
C ALA A 1 -7.98 2.89 -16.14
N ALA A 2 -8.88 3.04 -15.15
CA ALA A 2 -8.51 2.85 -13.76
C ALA A 2 -8.19 1.37 -13.57
N ALA A 3 -6.95 1.05 -13.25
CA ALA A 3 -6.59 -0.28 -12.79
C ALA A 3 -7.29 -0.46 -11.43
N LEU A 4 -8.17 -1.44 -11.33
CA LEU A 4 -8.66 -1.93 -10.06
C LEU A 4 -7.45 -2.58 -9.35
N VAL A 5 -6.90 -1.88 -8.38
CA VAL A 5 -5.91 -2.45 -7.47
C VAL A 5 -6.68 -3.39 -6.55
N GLY A 6 -6.64 -4.69 -6.86
CA GLY A 6 -7.09 -5.73 -5.93
C GLY A 6 -6.20 -5.71 -4.67
N PRO A 7 -6.63 -6.33 -3.55
CA PRO A 7 -5.82 -6.37 -2.34
C PRO A 7 -4.46 -6.99 -2.67
N SER A 8 -3.39 -6.21 -2.46
CA SER A 8 -2.02 -6.69 -2.61
C SER A 8 -1.69 -7.65 -1.47
N LEU A 9 -1.18 -8.83 -1.81
CA LEU A 9 -0.74 -9.81 -0.81
C LEU A 9 0.68 -9.45 -0.36
N ALA A 10 0.91 -9.40 0.97
CA ALA A 10 2.22 -9.20 1.54
C ALA A 10 3.13 -10.40 1.26
N GLN A 11 4.38 -10.13 0.89
CA GLN A 11 5.37 -11.18 0.61
C GLN A 11 6.34 -11.38 1.78
N SER A 12 6.90 -10.28 2.30
CA SER A 12 7.78 -10.31 3.47
C SER A 12 7.75 -8.98 4.22
N VAL A 13 7.97 -9.03 5.52
CA VAL A 13 8.09 -7.85 6.36
C VAL A 13 9.53 -7.34 6.30
N ILE A 14 9.73 -6.09 5.91
CA ILE A 14 11.02 -5.39 5.91
C ILE A 14 11.27 -4.74 7.27
N LEU A 15 10.23 -4.10 7.82
CA LEU A 15 10.25 -3.36 9.07
C LEU A 15 8.96 -3.63 9.84
N ASN A 16 9.10 -3.90 11.14
CA ASN A 16 7.98 -3.97 12.07
C ASN A 16 8.41 -3.37 13.41
N ASP A 17 7.72 -2.34 13.88
CA ASP A 17 7.91 -1.75 15.19
C ASP A 17 6.54 -1.37 15.78
N ASP A 18 6.17 -2.07 16.82
CA ASP A 18 4.96 -1.82 17.61
C ASP A 18 5.20 -0.83 18.77
N PHE A 19 6.43 -0.33 18.89
CA PHE A 19 6.86 0.61 19.94
C PHE A 19 6.57 0.16 21.38
N GLU A 20 6.31 -1.12 21.63
CA GLU A 20 6.10 -1.66 22.98
C GLU A 20 7.38 -1.63 23.83
N VAL A 21 8.53 -1.54 23.16
CA VAL A 21 9.84 -1.40 23.79
C VAL A 21 10.53 -0.16 23.25
N ASN A 22 11.50 0.37 24.02
CA ASN A 22 12.29 1.50 23.55
C ASN A 22 13.21 1.07 22.38
N SER A 23 12.75 1.31 21.17
CA SER A 23 13.44 1.01 19.90
C SER A 23 14.28 2.19 19.37
N SER A 24 14.51 3.24 20.16
CA SER A 24 15.19 4.48 19.72
C SER A 24 16.57 4.24 19.07
N ALA A 25 17.29 3.19 19.44
CA ALA A 25 18.57 2.82 18.82
C ALA A 25 18.46 2.45 17.33
N SER A 26 17.26 2.10 16.87
CA SER A 26 16.95 1.78 15.46
C SER A 26 16.54 3.01 14.65
N TYR A 27 16.63 4.20 15.24
CA TYR A 27 16.19 5.42 14.59
C TYR A 27 17.25 6.53 14.63
N THR A 28 17.21 7.39 13.61
CA THR A 28 17.94 8.65 13.54
C THR A 28 16.96 9.78 13.75
N LEU A 29 17.24 10.66 14.72
CA LEU A 29 16.41 11.81 15.07
C LEU A 29 17.02 13.06 14.41
N VAL A 30 16.21 13.75 13.60
CA VAL A 30 16.63 14.96 12.87
C VAL A 30 15.67 16.09 13.23
N ASP A 31 16.20 17.18 13.76
CA ASP A 31 15.48 18.42 14.02
C ASP A 31 15.74 19.47 12.91
N ASP A 32 15.03 20.58 12.95
CA ASP A 32 15.19 21.68 12.00
C ASP A 32 16.32 22.68 12.38
N GLY A 33 17.10 22.36 13.41
CA GLY A 33 18.19 23.19 13.94
C GLY A 33 17.80 24.06 15.16
N THR A 34 16.54 23.99 15.57
CA THR A 34 16.02 24.74 16.74
C THR A 34 15.14 23.85 17.63
N PRO A 35 15.69 22.72 18.15
CA PRO A 35 14.85 21.71 18.80
C PRO A 35 14.19 22.27 20.08
N ASP A 36 12.87 22.26 20.13
CA ASP A 36 12.04 22.60 21.29
C ASP A 36 10.89 21.61 21.44
N GLY A 37 11.21 20.33 21.41
CA GLY A 37 10.26 19.24 21.54
C GLY A 37 10.92 17.98 22.06
N SER A 38 10.17 16.89 22.07
CA SER A 38 10.64 15.61 22.59
C SER A 38 10.17 14.42 21.77
N GLN A 39 10.92 13.31 21.89
CA GLN A 39 10.59 12.01 21.34
C GLN A 39 10.60 10.99 22.48
N THR A 40 9.48 10.33 22.67
CA THR A 40 9.34 9.32 23.73
C THR A 40 8.93 8.00 23.08
N PHE A 41 9.88 7.07 22.99
CA PHE A 41 9.62 5.69 22.59
C PHE A 41 9.05 4.88 23.76
N ALA A 42 8.23 3.88 23.46
CA ALA A 42 7.49 3.10 24.43
C ALA A 42 6.63 3.97 25.38
N PHE A 43 6.02 5.01 24.83
CA PHE A 43 5.13 5.87 25.58
C PHE A 43 3.81 5.15 25.86
N ASP A 44 3.49 4.90 27.13
CA ASP A 44 2.20 4.32 27.54
C ASP A 44 1.07 5.34 27.30
N TYR A 45 0.50 5.26 26.08
CA TYR A 45 -0.54 6.18 25.66
C TYR A 45 -1.90 5.84 26.31
N VAL A 46 -2.12 4.57 26.70
CA VAL A 46 -3.35 4.18 27.39
C VAL A 46 -3.39 4.77 28.81
N ALA A 47 -2.27 4.75 29.52
CA ALA A 47 -2.15 5.46 30.81
C ALA A 47 -2.35 6.97 30.68
N ALA A 48 -2.05 7.55 29.51
CA ALA A 48 -2.30 8.95 29.19
C ALA A 48 -3.76 9.24 28.77
N GLY A 49 -4.63 8.23 28.72
CA GLY A 49 -6.05 8.37 28.38
C GLY A 49 -6.38 8.26 26.89
N VAL A 50 -5.42 7.89 26.05
CA VAL A 50 -5.63 7.60 24.64
C VAL A 50 -6.14 6.14 24.48
N PRO A 51 -7.19 5.89 23.68
CA PRO A 51 -7.67 4.51 23.48
C PRO A 51 -6.62 3.65 22.76
N LEU A 52 -6.77 2.33 22.86
CA LEU A 52 -5.90 1.38 22.18
C LEU A 52 -5.94 1.61 20.66
N ALA A 53 -4.77 1.54 20.01
CA ALA A 53 -4.68 1.68 18.56
C ALA A 53 -5.39 0.54 17.84
N PRO A 54 -5.95 0.77 16.64
CA PRO A 54 -6.85 -0.20 15.99
C PRO A 54 -6.18 -1.52 15.63
N ARG A 55 -4.85 -1.53 15.40
CA ARG A 55 -4.09 -2.73 15.05
C ARG A 55 -3.32 -3.34 16.22
N SER A 56 -3.34 -2.71 17.41
CA SER A 56 -2.65 -3.21 18.61
C SER A 56 -3.40 -4.40 19.22
N ALA A 57 -2.65 -5.37 19.71
CA ALA A 57 -3.21 -6.47 20.47
C ALA A 57 -3.60 -6.02 21.90
N ALA A 58 -4.44 -6.80 22.57
CA ALA A 58 -4.85 -6.45 23.92
C ALA A 58 -3.63 -6.48 24.87
N GLY A 59 -3.30 -5.31 25.43
CA GLY A 59 -2.16 -5.11 26.32
C GLY A 59 -0.97 -4.41 25.69
N ASP A 60 -0.96 -4.20 24.38
CA ASP A 60 0.01 -3.36 23.67
C ASP A 60 -0.41 -1.90 23.84
N VAL A 61 0.38 -1.15 24.60
CA VAL A 61 0.03 0.21 25.04
C VAL A 61 1.10 1.25 24.70
N GLY A 62 2.20 0.77 24.11
CA GLY A 62 3.36 1.56 23.75
C GLY A 62 3.19 2.30 22.43
N GLY A 63 3.82 3.46 22.30
CA GLY A 63 3.85 4.22 21.05
C GLY A 63 5.07 5.14 20.99
N LEU A 64 5.36 5.68 19.81
CA LEU A 64 6.29 6.78 19.64
C LEU A 64 5.53 8.09 19.78
N LYS A 65 5.72 8.82 20.88
CA LYS A 65 5.16 10.16 21.07
C LYS A 65 6.16 11.22 20.62
N LEU A 66 5.70 12.20 19.84
CA LEU A 66 6.43 13.37 19.41
C LEU A 66 5.74 14.65 19.92
N THR A 67 6.54 15.62 20.39
CA THR A 67 6.11 16.99 20.71
C THR A 67 6.99 17.98 19.99
N VAL A 68 6.48 19.18 19.73
CA VAL A 68 7.18 20.35 19.17
C VAL A 68 6.70 21.60 19.90
N ASN A 69 7.50 22.67 19.91
CA ASN A 69 7.18 23.94 20.58
C ASN A 69 6.75 23.75 22.05
N ASP A 70 7.53 23.00 22.82
CA ASP A 70 7.20 22.73 24.22
C ASP A 70 7.33 23.97 25.12
N THR A 71 8.27 24.86 24.81
CA THR A 71 8.63 26.00 25.66
C THR A 71 8.72 27.34 24.93
N ALA A 72 9.06 27.37 23.66
CA ALA A 72 9.25 28.59 22.87
C ALA A 72 8.41 28.55 21.61
N GLY A 73 7.63 29.59 21.35
CA GLY A 73 6.82 29.70 20.13
C GLY A 73 7.68 30.10 18.94
N SER A 74 8.22 29.10 18.24
CA SER A 74 8.89 29.24 16.95
C SER A 74 8.49 28.05 16.08
N SER A 75 8.74 28.13 14.77
CA SER A 75 8.63 26.91 13.94
C SER A 75 9.59 25.84 14.44
N ASP A 76 9.11 24.63 14.66
CA ASP A 76 9.90 23.48 15.12
C ASP A 76 9.47 22.20 14.42
N ALA A 77 10.42 21.33 14.15
CA ALA A 77 10.18 20.07 13.45
C ALA A 77 11.07 18.94 13.95
N TRP A 78 10.45 17.80 14.15
CA TRP A 78 11.14 16.52 14.32
C TRP A 78 10.83 15.58 13.20
N THR A 79 11.88 14.96 12.61
CA THR A 79 11.77 13.85 11.69
C THR A 79 12.55 12.68 12.26
N VAL A 80 11.87 11.55 12.40
CA VAL A 80 12.38 10.31 13.00
C VAL A 80 12.50 9.28 11.89
N TYR A 81 13.72 8.99 11.46
CA TYR A 81 14.01 8.03 10.40
C TYR A 81 14.32 6.65 10.98
N ASN A 82 13.61 5.61 10.53
CA ASN A 82 14.03 4.25 10.82
C ASN A 82 15.30 3.91 10.02
N ASN A 83 16.31 3.33 10.68
CA ASN A 83 17.62 3.07 10.07
C ASN A 83 17.63 1.86 9.12
N THR A 84 16.52 1.14 8.96
CA THR A 84 16.39 0.04 8.00
C THR A 84 16.03 0.60 6.62
N PRO A 85 16.92 0.51 5.61
CA PRO A 85 16.61 0.99 4.28
C PRO A 85 15.57 0.07 3.63
N VAL A 86 14.59 0.69 2.97
CA VAL A 86 13.63 0.01 2.11
C VAL A 86 14.13 0.12 0.67
N ALA A 87 14.34 -1.03 0.03
CA ALA A 87 14.70 -1.14 -1.38
C ALA A 87 13.95 -2.35 -1.93
N ALA A 88 12.77 -2.12 -2.46
CA ALA A 88 11.89 -3.16 -2.98
C ALA A 88 11.12 -2.65 -4.20
N GLU A 89 10.87 -3.52 -5.16
CA GLU A 89 10.13 -3.17 -6.38
C GLU A 89 8.73 -2.67 -6.07
N ARG A 90 8.07 -3.31 -5.09
CA ARG A 90 6.79 -2.86 -4.54
C ARG A 90 6.77 -3.04 -3.03
N TYR A 91 6.28 -2.06 -2.31
CA TYR A 91 6.12 -2.16 -0.86
C TYR A 91 4.98 -1.30 -0.35
N LYS A 92 4.54 -1.61 0.86
CA LYS A 92 3.55 -0.83 1.59
C LYS A 92 4.05 -0.52 3.00
N LEU A 93 3.99 0.76 3.35
CA LEU A 93 4.10 1.23 4.72
C LEU A 93 2.69 1.35 5.29
N THR A 94 2.51 0.88 6.52
CA THR A 94 1.28 1.06 7.30
C THR A 94 1.66 1.51 8.71
N VAL A 95 0.99 2.55 9.23
CA VAL A 95 1.22 3.06 10.58
C VAL A 95 -0.07 3.63 11.16
N ASP A 96 -0.33 3.40 12.45
CA ASP A 96 -1.42 4.04 13.18
C ASP A 96 -0.95 5.36 13.77
N VAL A 97 -1.76 6.41 13.64
CA VAL A 97 -1.44 7.77 14.08
C VAL A 97 -2.57 8.34 14.92
N TRP A 98 -2.22 8.92 16.06
CA TRP A 98 -3.09 9.74 16.90
C TRP A 98 -2.58 11.16 16.94
N MET A 99 -3.41 12.12 16.51
CA MET A 99 -3.14 13.55 16.67
C MET A 99 -3.93 14.07 17.87
N ASN A 100 -3.23 14.30 18.98
CA ASN A 100 -3.83 14.89 20.17
C ASN A 100 -3.84 16.41 20.08
N PHE A 101 -4.98 17.02 20.27
CA PHE A 101 -5.08 18.46 20.43
C PHE A 101 -6.19 18.85 21.39
N VAL A 102 -6.06 20.00 22.01
CA VAL A 102 -7.09 20.57 22.86
C VAL A 102 -7.92 21.55 22.04
N GLY A 103 -9.16 21.14 21.72
CA GLY A 103 -10.03 21.89 20.83
C GLY A 103 -10.35 23.30 21.27
N SER A 104 -10.31 24.23 20.35
CA SER A 104 -10.87 25.58 20.21
C SER A 104 -9.89 26.69 19.79
N SER A 105 -8.61 26.50 19.81
CA SER A 105 -7.63 27.40 19.16
C SER A 105 -6.95 26.64 18.06
N GLY A 106 -6.94 27.13 16.83
CA GLY A 106 -6.24 26.52 15.72
C GLY A 106 -4.84 26.16 16.15
N THR A 107 -4.56 24.89 16.22
CA THR A 107 -3.23 24.35 16.40
C THR A 107 -2.64 24.22 15.00
N THR A 108 -1.33 24.29 14.89
CA THR A 108 -0.64 24.32 13.61
C THR A 108 0.32 23.15 13.43
N GLU A 109 0.12 22.14 14.27
CA GLU A 109 0.90 20.92 14.26
C GLU A 109 0.45 20.00 13.13
N TYR A 110 1.44 19.44 12.43
CA TYR A 110 1.26 18.47 11.34
C TYR A 110 2.00 17.18 11.68
N ALA A 111 1.27 16.07 11.74
CA ALA A 111 1.87 14.76 11.69
C ALA A 111 2.42 14.48 10.29
N GLN A 112 3.54 13.79 10.19
CA GLN A 112 4.21 13.48 8.94
C GLN A 112 4.55 12.01 8.85
N ILE A 113 4.29 11.40 7.69
CA ILE A 113 4.69 10.03 7.38
C ILE A 113 5.30 10.03 5.99
N GLY A 114 6.48 9.45 5.84
CA GLY A 114 7.20 9.47 4.58
C GLY A 114 7.98 8.19 4.26
N VAL A 115 8.37 8.10 2.99
CA VAL A 115 9.17 7.03 2.41
C VAL A 115 10.32 7.62 1.59
N ALA A 116 11.33 6.82 1.28
CA ALA A 116 12.49 7.22 0.49
C ALA A 116 13.29 8.39 1.10
N GLY A 117 13.28 8.54 2.42
CA GLY A 117 14.02 9.58 3.13
C GLY A 117 15.53 9.33 3.15
N ASP A 118 16.30 10.41 3.29
CA ASP A 118 17.77 10.41 3.30
C ASP A 118 18.42 10.21 4.69
N GLY A 119 17.62 10.30 5.75
CA GLY A 119 18.07 10.12 7.13
C GLY A 119 18.79 11.32 7.75
N VAL A 120 18.88 12.47 7.05
CA VAL A 120 19.65 13.64 7.51
C VAL A 120 18.90 14.96 7.36
N THR A 121 17.82 15.00 6.57
CA THR A 121 17.04 16.19 6.29
C THR A 121 15.77 16.21 7.14
N SER A 122 15.52 17.30 7.88
CA SER A 122 14.25 17.49 8.56
C SER A 122 13.15 17.87 7.59
N ASN A 123 11.99 17.22 7.71
CA ASN A 123 10.82 17.50 6.91
C ASN A 123 10.07 18.70 7.47
N THR A 124 10.07 19.81 6.75
CA THR A 124 9.35 21.04 7.11
C THR A 124 8.41 21.48 5.98
N ILE A 125 7.27 22.06 6.33
CA ILE A 125 6.23 22.45 5.35
C ILE A 125 6.12 23.97 5.15
N LEU A 126 6.99 24.76 5.76
CA LEU A 126 7.11 26.20 5.57
C LEU A 126 8.52 26.63 5.28
N SER A 127 8.63 27.86 4.78
CA SER A 127 9.90 28.49 4.40
C SER A 127 10.87 28.63 5.57
N PRO A 128 12.08 28.09 5.43
CA PRO A 128 12.48 27.30 4.28
C PRO A 128 11.82 25.92 4.28
N VAL A 129 11.09 25.56 3.22
CA VAL A 129 10.59 24.20 3.06
C VAL A 129 11.77 23.29 2.80
N SER A 130 11.94 22.26 3.60
CA SER A 130 12.93 21.21 3.39
C SER A 130 12.32 19.85 3.62
N GLY A 131 12.98 18.82 3.15
CA GLY A 131 12.57 17.45 3.36
C GLY A 131 13.26 16.52 2.39
N SER A 132 13.08 15.23 2.58
CA SER A 132 13.59 14.19 1.69
C SER A 132 12.58 13.11 1.41
N GLY A 133 12.72 12.44 0.26
CA GLY A 133 11.80 11.41 -0.16
C GLY A 133 10.42 11.94 -0.57
N SER A 134 9.39 11.23 -0.19
CA SER A 134 8.01 11.66 -0.35
C SER A 134 7.23 11.44 0.94
N TYR A 135 6.48 12.45 1.39
CA TYR A 135 5.73 12.35 2.64
C TYR A 135 4.38 13.07 2.56
N ILE A 136 3.47 12.62 3.39
CA ILE A 136 2.23 13.32 3.71
C ILE A 136 2.39 14.07 5.02
N ALA A 137 1.80 15.27 5.10
CA ALA A 137 1.63 16.03 6.33
C ALA A 137 0.16 16.39 6.52
N PHE A 138 -0.38 16.22 7.74
CA PHE A 138 -1.79 16.49 8.02
C PHE A 138 -2.01 16.99 9.44
N THR A 139 -3.06 17.82 9.63
CA THR A 139 -3.44 18.39 10.93
C THR A 139 -4.49 17.54 11.64
N GLY A 140 -4.52 17.63 12.98
CA GLY A 140 -5.58 17.04 13.80
C GLY A 140 -6.78 17.96 14.03
N ASP A 141 -6.64 19.28 13.79
CA ASP A 141 -7.63 20.30 14.16
C ASP A 141 -8.49 20.82 13.01
N GLY A 142 -8.13 20.50 11.76
CA GLY A 142 -8.90 20.93 10.57
C GLY A 142 -8.97 22.46 10.39
N GLY A 143 -8.09 23.20 11.05
CA GLY A 143 -8.11 24.67 11.08
C GLY A 143 -7.28 25.34 10.00
N SER A 144 -6.55 24.59 9.20
CA SER A 144 -5.65 25.11 8.17
C SER A 144 -6.39 25.30 6.82
N VAL A 145 -5.82 26.12 5.95
CA VAL A 145 -6.24 26.21 4.54
C VAL A 145 -5.85 24.94 3.80
N THR A 146 -4.81 24.24 4.27
CA THR A 146 -4.30 22.98 3.72
C THR A 146 -4.09 22.01 4.87
N ASP A 147 -5.16 21.33 5.29
CA ASP A 147 -5.12 20.35 6.39
C ASP A 147 -4.38 19.07 6.00
N TYR A 148 -4.34 18.75 4.71
CA TYR A 148 -3.64 17.61 4.13
C TYR A 148 -2.72 18.11 3.03
N SER A 149 -1.46 17.68 3.03
CA SER A 149 -0.46 18.12 2.06
C SER A 149 0.50 16.99 1.73
N TRP A 150 0.85 16.83 0.46
CA TRP A 150 1.79 15.82 -0.03
C TRP A 150 3.04 16.51 -0.58
N PHE A 151 4.20 15.97 -0.23
CA PHE A 151 5.50 16.53 -0.57
C PHE A 151 6.39 15.49 -1.25
N ARG A 152 7.27 15.95 -2.14
CA ARG A 152 8.27 15.12 -2.83
C ARG A 152 9.54 15.91 -3.03
N ASP A 153 10.71 15.28 -2.81
CA ASP A 153 12.02 15.88 -3.08
C ASP A 153 12.31 15.87 -4.58
N CYS A 154 11.87 16.90 -5.25
CA CYS A 154 12.09 17.09 -6.68
C CYS A 154 13.51 17.55 -7.04
N ASN A 155 14.32 17.98 -6.07
CA ASN A 155 15.64 18.53 -6.36
C ASN A 155 16.73 17.45 -6.38
N ASN A 156 16.66 16.48 -5.50
CA ASN A 156 17.72 15.49 -5.30
C ASN A 156 17.28 14.07 -5.67
N ALA A 157 16.16 13.61 -5.11
CA ALA A 157 15.73 12.22 -5.28
C ALA A 157 14.98 12.00 -6.61
N PHE A 158 14.20 12.99 -7.07
CA PHE A 158 13.30 12.84 -8.23
C PHE A 158 13.41 13.98 -9.24
N PRO A 159 14.62 14.34 -9.74
CA PRO A 159 14.84 15.53 -10.58
C PRO A 159 14.17 15.42 -11.95
N THR A 160 13.78 14.23 -12.39
CA THR A 160 13.14 13.98 -13.69
C THR A 160 11.64 13.70 -13.59
N ASP A 161 11.07 13.78 -12.39
CA ASP A 161 9.65 13.56 -12.16
C ASP A 161 8.82 14.62 -12.91
N PRO A 162 7.85 14.22 -13.75
CA PRO A 162 7.03 15.16 -14.53
C PRO A 162 6.25 16.15 -13.66
N GLU A 163 5.84 15.76 -12.47
CA GLU A 163 5.13 16.64 -11.53
C GLU A 163 6.06 17.72 -10.95
N CYS A 164 7.35 17.43 -10.84
CA CYS A 164 8.36 18.39 -10.37
C CYS A 164 8.67 19.51 -11.38
N GLY A 165 8.44 19.28 -12.69
CA GLY A 165 8.72 20.25 -13.75
C GLY A 165 7.80 21.49 -13.78
N THR A 166 6.74 21.49 -12.99
CA THR A 166 5.77 22.59 -12.91
C THR A 166 6.01 23.54 -11.74
N MET A 167 6.99 23.24 -10.86
CA MET A 167 7.26 23.99 -9.63
C MET A 167 8.55 24.83 -9.71
N PRO A 168 8.65 25.96 -8.99
CA PRO A 168 9.90 26.74 -8.93
C PRO A 168 11.01 25.91 -8.28
N ASN A 169 12.16 25.79 -8.92
CA ASN A 169 13.31 24.95 -8.57
C ASN A 169 14.08 25.36 -7.31
N THR A 170 13.52 26.12 -6.40
CA THR A 170 14.21 26.60 -5.21
C THR A 170 13.69 26.01 -3.91
N HIS A 171 12.70 25.13 -3.98
CA HIS A 171 12.04 24.61 -2.79
C HIS A 171 11.73 23.13 -2.96
N TYR A 172 11.69 22.42 -1.85
CA TYR A 172 11.08 21.11 -1.72
C TYR A 172 9.68 21.19 -2.34
N SER A 173 9.44 20.44 -3.40
CA SER A 173 8.25 20.69 -4.22
C SER A 173 7.01 20.15 -3.54
N TYR A 174 6.12 21.05 -3.21
CA TYR A 174 4.75 20.77 -2.88
C TYR A 174 4.04 20.17 -4.09
N MET A 175 3.49 18.97 -3.97
CA MET A 175 2.84 18.26 -5.07
C MET A 175 1.46 18.80 -5.42
N GLY A 176 1.20 20.06 -5.14
CA GLY A 176 0.03 20.79 -5.65
C GLY A 176 -1.33 20.41 -5.09
N HIS A 177 -1.40 19.50 -4.14
CA HIS A 177 -2.64 19.05 -3.55
C HIS A 177 -2.66 19.32 -2.04
N GLY A 178 -3.09 20.55 -1.71
CA GLY A 178 -3.64 20.81 -0.40
C GLY A 178 -5.11 20.45 -0.40
N ALA A 179 -5.52 19.58 0.47
CA ALA A 179 -6.93 19.33 0.72
C ALA A 179 -7.32 19.93 2.07
N ASN A 180 -8.56 20.39 2.15
CA ASN A 180 -9.10 21.00 3.35
C ASN A 180 -10.10 20.04 4.01
N ALA A 181 -10.10 20.01 5.34
CA ALA A 181 -11.03 19.24 6.14
C ALA A 181 -12.53 19.53 5.81
N SER A 182 -12.84 20.69 5.25
CA SER A 182 -14.20 21.05 4.79
C SER A 182 -14.64 20.30 3.52
N GLY A 183 -13.73 19.61 2.82
CA GLY A 183 -14.06 18.82 1.64
C GLY A 183 -14.98 17.65 1.96
N ALA A 184 -15.98 17.40 1.12
CA ALA A 184 -17.01 16.38 1.36
C ALA A 184 -16.42 14.98 1.56
N PHE A 185 -15.32 14.65 0.87
CA PHE A 185 -14.58 13.40 1.04
C PHE A 185 -14.06 13.25 2.48
N TYR A 186 -13.34 14.26 2.99
CA TYR A 186 -12.76 14.22 4.33
C TYR A 186 -13.82 14.30 5.43
N GLN A 187 -14.92 15.04 5.20
CA GLN A 187 -16.07 15.07 6.09
C GLN A 187 -16.73 13.68 6.24
N ALA A 188 -16.72 12.89 5.18
CA ALA A 188 -17.24 11.52 5.22
C ALA A 188 -16.23 10.54 5.84
N LEU A 189 -14.93 10.75 5.61
CA LEU A 189 -13.86 9.92 6.15
C LEU A 189 -13.71 10.12 7.66
N PHE A 190 -13.75 11.36 8.13
CA PHE A 190 -13.61 11.72 9.54
C PHE A 190 -14.85 12.48 10.04
N PRO A 191 -15.96 11.77 10.24
CA PRO A 191 -17.17 12.40 10.76
C PRO A 191 -17.00 12.81 12.23
N SER A 192 -17.66 13.88 12.65
CA SER A 192 -17.70 14.27 14.06
C SER A 192 -19.10 13.98 14.66
N PRO A 193 -19.20 13.15 15.72
CA PRO A 193 -18.18 12.29 16.27
C PRO A 193 -17.89 11.08 15.36
N PRO A 194 -16.83 10.26 15.52
CA PRO A 194 -15.92 10.24 16.69
C PRO A 194 -14.80 11.28 16.68
N SER A 195 -14.41 11.84 15.51
CA SER A 195 -13.39 12.89 15.50
C SER A 195 -13.86 14.15 16.24
N THR A 196 -12.93 14.92 16.78
CA THR A 196 -13.29 16.18 17.48
C THR A 196 -13.77 17.23 16.48
N ILE A 197 -13.11 17.31 15.32
CA ILE A 197 -13.46 18.20 14.21
C ILE A 197 -13.80 17.36 12.99
N SER A 198 -14.95 17.61 12.39
CA SER A 198 -15.37 16.90 11.17
C SER A 198 -14.40 17.18 10.03
N GLY A 199 -13.95 16.11 9.37
CA GLY A 199 -13.01 16.16 8.25
C GLY A 199 -11.54 16.12 8.66
N SER A 200 -11.23 15.99 9.96
CA SER A 200 -9.86 15.90 10.48
C SER A 200 -9.72 14.77 11.49
N PRO A 201 -8.59 14.03 11.50
CA PRO A 201 -8.39 12.87 12.39
C PRO A 201 -7.99 13.24 13.82
N GLY A 202 -8.38 14.41 14.30
CA GLY A 202 -8.01 14.86 15.65
C GLY A 202 -8.71 14.09 16.76
N ASN A 203 -7.92 13.63 17.73
CA ASN A 203 -8.34 12.85 18.89
C ASN A 203 -9.06 11.53 18.52
N ILE A 204 -8.67 10.96 17.38
CA ILE A 204 -8.99 9.59 16.97
C ILE A 204 -7.74 8.94 16.38
N TRP A 205 -7.67 7.61 16.46
CA TRP A 205 -6.70 6.88 15.67
C TRP A 205 -7.10 6.86 14.19
N THR A 206 -6.12 7.01 13.32
CA THR A 206 -6.26 6.76 11.90
C THR A 206 -5.09 5.91 11.42
N THR A 207 -5.36 4.97 10.54
CA THR A 207 -4.32 4.17 9.89
C THR A 207 -3.93 4.84 8.58
N VAL A 208 -2.65 5.19 8.45
CA VAL A 208 -2.09 5.74 7.22
C VAL A 208 -1.34 4.65 6.47
N GLU A 209 -1.61 4.52 5.19
CA GLU A 209 -0.93 3.61 4.29
C GLU A 209 -0.28 4.37 3.14
N ILE A 210 0.97 4.02 2.83
CA ILE A 210 1.70 4.49 1.65
C ILE A 210 2.11 3.26 0.87
N GLU A 211 1.54 3.06 -0.32
CA GLU A 211 1.94 1.99 -1.23
C GLU A 211 2.80 2.57 -2.35
N VAL A 212 3.95 1.96 -2.56
CA VAL A 212 4.91 2.31 -3.60
C VAL A 212 5.02 1.17 -4.59
N ASP A 213 4.83 1.47 -5.85
CA ASP A 213 5.07 0.57 -6.97
C ASP A 213 6.18 1.16 -7.85
N ASN A 214 7.43 0.77 -7.60
CA ASN A 214 8.59 1.22 -8.37
C ASN A 214 8.57 0.66 -9.80
N PHE A 215 7.86 -0.47 -10.03
CA PHE A 215 7.71 -1.04 -11.36
C PHE A 215 6.74 -0.24 -12.23
N ALA A 216 5.59 0.11 -11.68
CA ALA A 216 4.59 0.93 -12.38
C ALA A 216 4.91 2.43 -12.32
N GLY A 217 5.79 2.88 -11.41
CA GLY A 217 6.08 4.28 -11.16
C GLY A 217 4.89 5.01 -10.52
N VAL A 218 4.22 4.38 -9.54
CA VAL A 218 3.03 4.93 -8.88
C VAL A 218 3.20 4.88 -7.37
N ILE A 219 2.85 5.98 -6.70
CA ILE A 219 2.71 6.04 -5.24
C ILE A 219 1.27 6.40 -4.87
N THR A 220 0.72 5.73 -3.86
CA THR A 220 -0.61 5.97 -3.33
C THR A 220 -0.57 6.23 -1.84
N TYR A 221 -1.48 7.09 -1.36
CA TYR A 221 -1.67 7.43 0.04
C TYR A 221 -3.12 7.16 0.43
N SER A 222 -3.33 6.44 1.51
CA SER A 222 -4.65 6.12 2.02
C SER A 222 -4.75 6.41 3.51
N PHE A 223 -5.95 6.79 3.95
CA PHE A 223 -6.34 6.86 5.35
C PHE A 223 -7.48 5.87 5.59
N ASP A 224 -7.34 5.00 6.59
CA ASP A 224 -8.34 3.99 6.95
C ASP A 224 -8.82 3.18 5.72
N GLY A 225 -7.89 2.81 4.84
CA GLY A 225 -8.14 2.06 3.60
C GLY A 225 -8.81 2.88 2.48
N GLN A 226 -9.03 4.19 2.67
CA GLN A 226 -9.59 5.06 1.63
C GLN A 226 -8.48 5.81 0.91
N LEU A 227 -8.37 5.64 -0.40
CA LEU A 227 -7.40 6.34 -1.25
C LEU A 227 -7.66 7.85 -1.18
N THR A 228 -6.66 8.60 -0.72
CA THR A 228 -6.72 10.06 -0.60
C THR A 228 -5.93 10.77 -1.70
N TYR A 229 -4.83 10.17 -2.12
CA TYR A 229 -3.98 10.73 -3.16
C TYR A 229 -3.20 9.64 -3.90
N GLN A 230 -3.00 9.84 -5.19
CA GLN A 230 -2.15 9.00 -6.03
C GLN A 230 -1.40 9.90 -7.00
N SER A 231 -0.13 9.58 -7.25
CA SER A 231 0.64 10.23 -8.28
C SER A 231 1.60 9.29 -8.98
N ASP A 232 1.92 9.63 -10.23
CA ASP A 232 2.97 8.96 -11.00
C ASP A 232 4.33 9.52 -10.59
N PHE A 233 5.40 8.73 -10.77
CA PHE A 233 6.77 9.18 -10.56
C PHE A 233 7.74 8.50 -11.55
N SER A 234 8.93 9.07 -11.64
CA SER A 234 10.06 8.45 -12.36
C SER A 234 11.26 8.31 -11.42
N GLY A 235 11.91 7.18 -11.46
CA GLY A 235 13.01 6.83 -10.55
C GLY A 235 12.62 5.72 -9.58
N SER A 236 13.19 5.73 -8.38
CA SER A 236 12.91 4.74 -7.34
C SER A 236 12.63 5.44 -6.01
N PHE A 237 11.65 4.96 -5.28
CA PHE A 237 11.38 5.35 -3.89
C PHE A 237 12.11 4.44 -2.89
N ASP A 238 13.40 4.20 -3.12
CA ASP A 238 14.28 3.52 -2.18
C ASP A 238 14.80 4.50 -1.14
N GLY A 239 14.93 4.09 0.12
CA GLY A 239 15.43 4.93 1.20
C GLY A 239 14.87 4.59 2.56
N LEU A 240 14.85 5.57 3.47
CA LEU A 240 14.39 5.37 4.84
C LEU A 240 12.92 5.80 4.99
N VAL A 241 12.22 5.12 5.89
CA VAL A 241 10.90 5.54 6.35
C VAL A 241 11.06 6.66 7.38
N SER A 242 10.19 7.66 7.34
CA SER A 242 10.15 8.75 8.29
C SER A 242 8.79 8.92 8.95
N LEU A 243 8.82 9.23 10.24
CA LEU A 243 7.70 9.71 11.04
C LEU A 243 8.08 11.09 11.58
N GLY A 244 7.14 12.02 11.69
CA GLY A 244 7.51 13.37 12.12
C GLY A 244 6.36 14.17 12.68
N LEU A 245 6.70 15.22 13.39
CA LEU A 245 5.79 16.26 13.84
C LEU A 245 6.40 17.62 13.56
N PHE A 246 5.60 18.52 13.03
CA PHE A 246 5.99 19.88 12.67
C PHE A 246 4.97 20.88 13.16
N ASP A 247 5.39 21.91 13.87
CA ASP A 247 4.57 23.10 14.08
C ASP A 247 4.95 24.19 13.08
N ARG A 248 3.95 24.63 12.35
CA ARG A 248 4.10 25.60 11.27
C ARG A 248 4.34 27.03 11.76
N PHE A 249 3.86 27.42 12.95
CA PHE A 249 3.90 28.79 13.40
C PHE A 249 4.54 28.93 14.80
N SER A 250 3.81 29.40 15.75
CA SER A 250 4.33 29.74 17.06
C SER A 250 3.37 29.36 18.19
N SER A 251 2.49 28.42 17.95
CA SER A 251 1.65 27.88 18.99
C SER A 251 2.50 27.07 19.96
N LEU A 252 2.41 27.39 21.25
CA LEU A 252 3.01 26.53 22.26
C LEU A 252 2.13 25.30 22.40
N SER A 253 2.61 24.18 21.91
CA SER A 253 1.88 22.92 21.98
C SER A 253 1.92 22.33 23.39
N GLY A 254 3.02 22.48 24.08
CA GLY A 254 3.19 21.96 25.43
C GLY A 254 2.82 20.47 25.52
N PRO A 255 2.36 19.99 26.68
CA PRO A 255 2.02 18.58 26.84
C PRO A 255 0.67 18.18 26.20
N THR A 256 -0.04 19.09 25.55
CA THR A 256 -1.44 18.87 25.10
C THR A 256 -1.59 18.62 23.62
N ASN A 257 -0.63 19.09 22.79
CA ASN A 257 -0.63 18.83 21.35
C ASN A 257 0.58 17.95 21.03
N PHE A 258 0.32 16.77 20.51
CA PHE A 258 1.35 15.79 20.20
C PHE A 258 0.83 14.78 19.15
N ALA A 259 1.75 14.14 18.48
CA ALA A 259 1.45 12.96 17.71
C ALA A 259 1.90 11.69 18.43
N ILE A 260 1.16 10.60 18.28
CA ILE A 260 1.60 9.26 18.64
C ILE A 260 1.56 8.41 17.38
N TYR A 261 2.62 7.66 17.17
CA TYR A 261 2.73 6.65 16.13
C TYR A 261 2.79 5.27 16.77
N ASP A 262 2.07 4.30 16.19
CA ASP A 262 2.05 2.92 16.66
C ASP A 262 1.95 1.96 15.46
N ASN A 263 2.33 0.69 15.67
CA ASN A 263 2.18 -0.37 14.68
C ASN A 263 2.78 -0.04 13.30
N LEU A 264 4.01 0.49 13.27
CA LEU A 264 4.72 0.76 12.03
C LEU A 264 5.15 -0.55 11.38
N VAL A 265 4.63 -0.81 10.19
CA VAL A 265 4.99 -1.97 9.37
C VAL A 265 5.37 -1.52 7.97
N VAL A 266 6.46 -2.06 7.44
CA VAL A 266 6.78 -1.99 6.01
C VAL A 266 6.92 -3.40 5.48
N GLU A 267 6.15 -3.71 4.47
CA GLU A 267 6.12 -5.04 3.85
C GLU A 267 6.31 -4.94 2.34
N THR A 268 7.01 -5.91 1.75
CA THR A 268 7.06 -6.03 0.30
C THR A 268 5.71 -6.50 -0.23
N LEU A 269 5.36 -6.07 -1.43
CA LEU A 269 4.18 -6.52 -2.15
C LEU A 269 4.60 -7.43 -3.30
N LEU A 270 3.73 -8.36 -3.65
CA LEU A 270 3.97 -9.20 -4.81
C LEU A 270 3.91 -8.37 -6.09
N THR A 271 4.82 -8.64 -7.02
CA THR A 271 4.87 -7.98 -8.33
C THR A 271 4.05 -8.73 -9.36
N PRO A 272 3.42 -8.05 -10.34
CA PRO A 272 2.83 -8.72 -11.49
C PRO A 272 3.91 -9.45 -12.30
N ILE A 273 3.65 -10.71 -12.65
CA ILE A 273 4.55 -11.52 -13.46
C ILE A 273 3.80 -12.19 -14.62
N GLY A 274 4.53 -12.54 -15.66
CA GLY A 274 4.01 -13.21 -16.85
C GLY A 274 3.40 -12.25 -17.87
N THR A 275 2.99 -12.81 -19.00
CA THR A 275 2.42 -12.08 -20.14
C THR A 275 1.15 -12.79 -20.59
N ASN A 276 0.05 -12.07 -20.69
CA ASN A 276 -1.20 -12.62 -21.19
C ASN A 276 -1.12 -12.87 -22.71
N PHE A 277 -1.70 -13.98 -23.12
CA PHE A 277 -1.82 -14.39 -24.52
C PHE A 277 -3.20 -14.96 -24.77
N CYS A 278 -3.56 -15.14 -26.03
CA CYS A 278 -4.85 -15.71 -26.41
C CYS A 278 -6.04 -14.80 -26.01
N THR A 279 -7.22 -15.09 -26.55
CA THR A 279 -8.43 -14.33 -26.25
C THR A 279 -9.49 -15.25 -25.65
N ALA A 280 -9.93 -14.93 -24.46
CA ALA A 280 -11.05 -15.60 -23.81
C ALA A 280 -12.37 -15.32 -24.55
N ALA A 281 -13.28 -16.28 -24.53
CA ALA A 281 -14.65 -16.04 -24.96
C ALA A 281 -15.44 -15.30 -23.87
N THR A 282 -16.40 -14.47 -24.28
CA THR A 282 -17.32 -13.79 -23.39
C THR A 282 -18.11 -14.80 -22.55
N ASN A 283 -18.20 -14.59 -21.25
CA ASN A 283 -18.95 -15.43 -20.32
C ASN A 283 -20.37 -14.87 -20.07
N SER A 284 -21.14 -15.49 -19.19
CA SER A 284 -22.52 -15.10 -18.87
C SER A 284 -22.67 -13.71 -18.23
N THR A 285 -21.58 -13.07 -17.79
CA THR A 285 -21.61 -11.68 -17.29
C THR A 285 -21.58 -10.65 -18.42
N GLY A 286 -21.30 -11.07 -19.66
CA GLY A 286 -21.13 -10.20 -20.83
C GLY A 286 -19.71 -9.73 -21.07
N ILE A 287 -18.74 -10.16 -20.25
CA ILE A 287 -17.30 -9.88 -20.40
C ILE A 287 -16.50 -11.19 -20.41
N SER A 288 -15.24 -11.13 -20.82
CA SER A 288 -14.34 -12.28 -20.79
C SER A 288 -13.68 -12.40 -19.40
N GLY A 289 -13.51 -13.63 -18.93
CA GLY A 289 -12.71 -13.92 -17.75
C GLY A 289 -11.22 -13.68 -18.04
N GLU A 290 -10.51 -13.14 -17.08
CA GLU A 290 -9.07 -12.82 -17.17
C GLU A 290 -8.27 -13.60 -16.14
N ILE A 291 -7.01 -13.93 -16.47
CA ILE A 291 -6.04 -14.52 -15.56
C ILE A 291 -4.85 -13.57 -15.39
N SER A 292 -4.32 -13.49 -14.18
CA SER A 292 -3.09 -12.77 -13.83
C SER A 292 -2.25 -13.58 -12.86
N ALA A 293 -0.99 -13.20 -12.70
CA ALA A 293 -0.13 -13.73 -11.65
C ALA A 293 0.60 -12.59 -10.93
N LEU A 294 0.81 -12.81 -9.63
CA LEU A 294 1.67 -12.01 -8.77
C LEU A 294 2.75 -12.91 -8.17
N GLY A 295 3.93 -12.38 -7.92
CA GLY A 295 5.00 -13.11 -7.25
C GLY A 295 6.37 -12.89 -7.88
N SER A 296 7.19 -13.93 -7.88
CA SER A 296 8.51 -13.95 -8.50
C SER A 296 8.53 -14.94 -9.66
N ASP A 297 9.19 -14.58 -10.76
CA ASP A 297 9.49 -15.48 -11.85
C ASP A 297 10.76 -16.34 -11.58
N VAL A 298 11.42 -16.13 -10.43
CA VAL A 298 12.50 -17.01 -9.96
C VAL A 298 11.87 -18.27 -9.37
N ALA A 299 12.05 -19.42 -10.03
CA ALA A 299 11.42 -20.69 -9.63
C ALA A 299 11.74 -21.09 -8.18
N ALA A 300 12.96 -20.79 -7.71
CA ALA A 300 13.40 -21.11 -6.36
C ALA A 300 12.66 -20.35 -5.25
N ASP A 301 12.08 -19.18 -5.55
CA ASP A 301 11.31 -18.38 -4.58
C ASP A 301 9.98 -19.04 -4.23
N ASN A 302 9.42 -19.84 -5.12
CA ASN A 302 8.19 -20.62 -4.92
C ASN A 302 7.03 -19.79 -4.35
N ASN A 303 6.79 -18.60 -4.90
CA ASN A 303 5.84 -17.63 -4.34
C ASN A 303 4.84 -17.06 -5.37
N VAL A 304 4.50 -17.83 -6.39
CA VAL A 304 3.54 -17.40 -7.44
C VAL A 304 2.10 -17.54 -6.95
N VAL A 305 1.31 -16.49 -7.14
CA VAL A 305 -0.13 -16.48 -6.90
C VAL A 305 -0.84 -16.21 -8.22
N LEU A 306 -1.60 -17.19 -8.72
CA LEU A 306 -2.51 -16.98 -9.83
C LEU A 306 -3.82 -16.39 -9.34
N SER A 307 -4.36 -15.43 -10.09
CA SER A 307 -5.65 -14.80 -9.81
C SER A 307 -6.51 -14.76 -11.05
N THR A 308 -7.82 -14.80 -10.83
CA THR A 308 -8.82 -14.62 -11.91
C THR A 308 -9.69 -13.42 -11.59
N SER A 309 -10.23 -12.78 -12.61
CA SER A 309 -11.24 -11.72 -12.49
C SER A 309 -12.32 -11.86 -13.54
N SER A 310 -13.39 -11.10 -13.37
CA SER A 310 -14.49 -11.04 -14.36
C SER A 310 -15.21 -12.37 -14.59
N LEU A 311 -15.19 -13.28 -13.62
CA LEU A 311 -15.92 -14.55 -13.67
C LEU A 311 -17.39 -14.37 -13.27
N PRO A 312 -18.30 -15.28 -13.66
CA PRO A 312 -19.65 -15.34 -13.11
C PRO A 312 -19.59 -15.49 -11.58
N GLN A 313 -20.46 -14.78 -10.88
CA GLN A 313 -20.53 -14.83 -9.41
C GLN A 313 -20.89 -16.22 -8.90
N ASN A 314 -20.32 -16.61 -7.76
CA ASN A 314 -20.53 -17.88 -7.09
C ASN A 314 -20.28 -19.11 -7.99
N SER A 315 -19.38 -18.97 -8.96
CA SER A 315 -19.00 -19.99 -9.92
C SER A 315 -17.78 -20.76 -9.44
N PHE A 316 -17.80 -22.08 -9.56
CA PHE A 316 -16.64 -22.92 -9.27
C PHE A 316 -15.70 -22.98 -10.47
N GLY A 317 -14.39 -22.94 -10.17
CA GLY A 317 -13.34 -23.06 -11.17
C GLY A 317 -12.06 -23.65 -10.60
N PHE A 318 -11.08 -23.89 -11.48
CA PHE A 318 -9.74 -24.35 -11.14
C PHE A 318 -8.75 -23.93 -12.22
N PHE A 319 -7.49 -23.80 -11.85
CA PHE A 319 -6.43 -23.47 -12.80
C PHE A 319 -5.93 -24.70 -13.54
N LEU A 320 -5.49 -24.46 -14.78
CA LEU A 320 -4.83 -25.43 -15.65
C LEU A 320 -3.45 -24.90 -16.01
N THR A 321 -2.53 -25.80 -16.29
CA THR A 321 -1.18 -25.46 -16.68
C THR A 321 -0.64 -26.38 -17.77
N SER A 322 0.27 -25.87 -18.59
CA SER A 322 1.03 -26.62 -19.59
C SER A 322 2.29 -25.87 -19.98
N GLN A 323 3.30 -26.58 -20.46
CA GLN A 323 4.47 -25.96 -21.11
C GLN A 323 4.21 -25.61 -22.59
N ALA A 324 3.01 -25.88 -23.11
CA ALA A 324 2.69 -25.60 -24.51
C ALA A 324 1.42 -24.76 -24.62
N GLN A 325 1.51 -23.65 -25.33
CA GLN A 325 0.36 -22.85 -25.74
C GLN A 325 -0.45 -23.58 -26.84
N GLY A 326 -1.72 -23.22 -26.92
CA GLY A 326 -2.60 -23.74 -27.95
C GLY A 326 -3.84 -22.88 -28.11
N PHE A 327 -4.72 -23.28 -29.00
CA PHE A 327 -6.03 -22.66 -29.15
C PHE A 327 -7.05 -23.74 -29.63
N THR A 328 -7.99 -24.02 -28.77
CA THR A 328 -9.09 -24.91 -29.08
C THR A 328 -10.41 -24.25 -28.71
N GLN A 329 -11.24 -23.96 -29.70
CA GLN A 329 -12.55 -23.37 -29.50
C GLN A 329 -13.56 -24.42 -29.02
N ASN A 330 -14.36 -24.08 -28.02
CA ASN A 330 -15.44 -24.90 -27.47
C ASN A 330 -15.03 -26.35 -27.10
N PRO A 331 -13.90 -26.57 -26.40
CA PRO A 331 -13.44 -27.91 -26.10
C PRO A 331 -14.42 -28.66 -25.17
N GLY A 332 -14.76 -29.89 -25.50
CA GLY A 332 -15.58 -30.73 -24.64
C GLY A 332 -17.00 -30.23 -24.37
N GLY A 333 -17.54 -29.35 -25.23
CA GLY A 333 -18.85 -28.72 -25.03
C GLY A 333 -18.84 -27.47 -24.16
N SER A 334 -17.67 -26.96 -23.83
CA SER A 334 -17.50 -25.62 -23.23
C SER A 334 -17.92 -24.55 -24.24
N SER A 335 -18.34 -23.38 -23.74
CA SER A 335 -18.56 -22.17 -24.55
C SER A 335 -17.31 -21.31 -24.71
N GLY A 336 -16.20 -21.73 -24.12
CA GLY A 336 -14.95 -20.94 -24.07
C GLY A 336 -13.85 -21.42 -25.02
N ASN A 337 -12.72 -20.74 -24.96
CA ASN A 337 -11.50 -21.05 -25.70
C ASN A 337 -10.44 -21.60 -24.74
N LEU A 338 -9.93 -22.80 -25.00
CA LEU A 338 -8.79 -23.34 -24.25
C LEU A 338 -7.49 -22.90 -24.91
N CYS A 339 -6.69 -22.14 -24.20
CA CYS A 339 -5.44 -21.54 -24.69
C CYS A 339 -4.19 -22.41 -24.43
N LEU A 340 -4.36 -23.62 -23.94
CA LEU A 340 -3.30 -24.59 -23.69
C LEU A 340 -3.37 -25.79 -24.63
N SER A 341 -2.23 -26.45 -24.83
CA SER A 341 -2.11 -27.70 -25.59
C SER A 341 -1.11 -28.64 -24.92
N GLY A 342 -0.88 -29.81 -25.53
CA GLY A 342 0.10 -30.80 -25.05
C GLY A 342 -0.32 -31.43 -23.71
N SER A 343 0.62 -31.49 -22.78
CA SER A 343 0.43 -32.08 -21.43
C SER A 343 -0.24 -31.11 -20.50
N ILE A 344 -1.57 -31.13 -20.44
CA ILE A 344 -2.33 -30.19 -19.58
C ILE A 344 -2.52 -30.77 -18.19
N GLY A 345 -1.94 -30.13 -17.19
CA GLY A 345 -2.16 -30.36 -15.77
C GLY A 345 -3.36 -29.61 -15.23
N ARG A 346 -3.89 -30.05 -14.10
CA ARG A 346 -5.07 -29.46 -13.45
C ARG A 346 -4.83 -29.30 -11.96
N TYR A 347 -5.05 -28.11 -11.44
CA TYR A 347 -5.04 -27.86 -10.00
C TYR A 347 -6.41 -28.22 -9.42
N VAL A 348 -6.58 -29.50 -9.10
CA VAL A 348 -7.85 -30.08 -8.58
C VAL A 348 -7.66 -30.86 -7.28
N GLY A 349 -6.52 -30.70 -6.64
CA GLY A 349 -6.25 -31.24 -5.31
C GLY A 349 -7.11 -30.61 -4.22
N PRO A 350 -6.93 -31.03 -2.97
CA PRO A 350 -7.64 -30.42 -1.84
C PRO A 350 -7.44 -28.90 -1.77
N GLY A 351 -8.56 -28.14 -1.76
CA GLY A 351 -8.53 -26.67 -1.69
C GLY A 351 -8.22 -25.95 -3.00
N GLN A 352 -8.03 -26.67 -4.13
CA GLN A 352 -7.69 -26.06 -5.42
C GLN A 352 -8.90 -25.88 -6.37
N ILE A 353 -10.06 -26.39 -6.00
CA ILE A 353 -11.33 -26.06 -6.67
C ILE A 353 -11.96 -24.92 -5.89
N LEU A 354 -12.02 -23.74 -6.51
CA LEU A 354 -12.31 -22.48 -5.86
C LEU A 354 -13.67 -21.93 -6.31
N ASN A 355 -14.24 -21.04 -5.52
CA ASN A 355 -15.50 -20.36 -5.83
C ASN A 355 -15.25 -18.86 -5.99
N SER A 356 -15.80 -18.26 -7.05
CA SER A 356 -15.60 -16.85 -7.39
C SER A 356 -16.34 -15.86 -6.47
N GLY A 357 -17.11 -16.35 -5.52
CA GLY A 357 -17.83 -15.48 -4.58
C GLY A 357 -18.72 -14.44 -5.26
N SER A 358 -19.07 -13.41 -4.52
CA SER A 358 -19.82 -12.26 -5.05
C SER A 358 -18.96 -11.31 -5.90
N GLY A 359 -17.63 -11.37 -5.77
CA GLY A 359 -16.68 -10.54 -6.54
C GLY A 359 -16.45 -11.05 -7.97
N GLY A 360 -16.73 -12.33 -8.24
CA GLY A 360 -16.42 -12.93 -9.53
C GLY A 360 -14.93 -13.21 -9.73
N GLU A 361 -14.20 -13.52 -8.63
CA GLU A 361 -12.75 -13.70 -8.62
C GLU A 361 -12.31 -14.75 -7.61
N PHE A 362 -11.16 -15.35 -7.83
CA PHE A 362 -10.45 -16.16 -6.84
C PHE A 362 -8.96 -16.25 -7.15
N SER A 363 -8.17 -16.65 -6.16
CA SER A 363 -6.73 -16.78 -6.29
C SER A 363 -6.24 -18.13 -5.75
N LEU A 364 -5.10 -18.61 -6.25
CA LEU A 364 -4.43 -19.81 -5.81
C LEU A 364 -2.93 -19.56 -5.71
N THR A 365 -2.36 -19.75 -4.53
CA THR A 365 -0.91 -19.80 -4.36
C THR A 365 -0.41 -21.16 -4.89
N LEU A 366 0.54 -21.11 -5.82
CA LEU A 366 1.15 -22.29 -6.40
C LEU A 366 2.27 -22.83 -5.50
N ASP A 367 2.38 -24.14 -5.46
CA ASP A 367 3.64 -24.80 -5.08
C ASP A 367 4.33 -25.26 -6.37
N LEU A 368 5.35 -24.52 -6.79
CA LEU A 368 6.11 -24.80 -8.01
C LEU A 368 6.89 -26.13 -7.94
N ASN A 369 7.05 -26.71 -6.74
CA ASN A 369 7.64 -28.03 -6.58
C ASN A 369 6.67 -29.17 -6.88
N THR A 370 5.39 -28.89 -6.95
CA THR A 370 4.33 -29.88 -7.15
C THR A 370 3.33 -29.48 -8.25
N THR A 371 3.84 -28.91 -9.33
CA THR A 371 3.03 -28.49 -10.49
C THR A 371 2.39 -29.71 -11.17
N PRO A 372 1.07 -29.73 -11.37
CA PRO A 372 0.39 -30.89 -11.94
C PRO A 372 0.70 -31.09 -13.41
N GLN A 373 0.86 -32.35 -13.79
CA GLN A 373 0.97 -32.85 -15.16
C GLN A 373 0.10 -34.12 -15.29
N PRO A 374 -0.30 -34.55 -16.49
CA PRO A 374 -1.06 -35.82 -16.67
C PRO A 374 -0.35 -37.05 -16.14
N THR A 375 0.96 -37.04 -16.08
CA THR A 375 1.81 -38.14 -15.60
C THR A 375 2.18 -38.07 -14.13
N GLY A 376 1.76 -37.03 -13.41
CA GLY A 376 2.09 -36.81 -12.01
C GLY A 376 2.46 -35.37 -11.72
N LEU A 377 3.06 -35.13 -10.55
CA LEU A 377 3.53 -33.82 -10.15
C LEU A 377 5.00 -33.62 -10.57
N VAL A 378 5.32 -32.42 -11.02
CA VAL A 378 6.70 -32.05 -11.42
C VAL A 378 7.10 -30.74 -10.75
N SER A 379 8.38 -30.51 -10.60
CA SER A 379 8.92 -29.23 -10.13
C SER A 379 9.25 -28.35 -11.34
N VAL A 380 8.86 -27.08 -11.27
CA VAL A 380 9.23 -26.05 -12.24
C VAL A 380 10.73 -25.75 -12.07
N GLN A 381 11.45 -25.63 -13.19
CA GLN A 381 12.87 -25.37 -13.21
C GLN A 381 13.17 -24.01 -13.84
N ALA A 382 14.32 -23.41 -13.44
CA ALA A 382 14.84 -22.22 -14.09
C ALA A 382 15.05 -22.45 -15.59
N GLY A 383 14.66 -21.50 -16.42
CA GLY A 383 14.69 -21.57 -17.88
C GLY A 383 13.45 -22.19 -18.52
N GLU A 384 12.53 -22.75 -17.73
CA GLU A 384 11.27 -23.29 -18.26
C GLU A 384 10.23 -22.18 -18.47
N THR A 385 9.39 -22.37 -19.50
CA THR A 385 8.21 -21.54 -19.72
C THR A 385 6.95 -22.36 -19.44
N TRP A 386 6.09 -21.81 -18.59
CA TRP A 386 4.82 -22.42 -18.24
C TRP A 386 3.67 -21.48 -18.58
N SER A 387 2.59 -22.06 -19.10
CA SER A 387 1.37 -21.33 -19.45
C SER A 387 0.22 -21.79 -18.59
N PHE A 388 -0.64 -20.86 -18.23
CA PHE A 388 -1.77 -21.06 -17.31
C PHE A 388 -3.06 -20.53 -17.93
N THR A 389 -4.20 -21.10 -17.55
CA THR A 389 -5.56 -20.59 -17.80
C THR A 389 -6.47 -21.07 -16.67
N CYS A 390 -7.63 -20.49 -16.53
CA CYS A 390 -8.63 -20.98 -15.58
C CYS A 390 -9.86 -21.52 -16.31
N TRP A 391 -10.27 -22.72 -15.98
CA TRP A 391 -11.58 -23.26 -16.30
C TRP A 391 -12.59 -22.86 -15.23
N HIS A 392 -13.77 -22.40 -15.62
CA HIS A 392 -14.84 -22.08 -14.68
C HIS A 392 -16.21 -22.51 -15.20
N ARG A 393 -17.15 -22.75 -14.30
CA ARG A 393 -18.55 -22.96 -14.64
C ARG A 393 -19.15 -21.68 -15.21
N ASP A 394 -20.05 -21.84 -16.18
CA ASP A 394 -20.72 -20.75 -16.87
C ASP A 394 -22.13 -21.16 -17.29
N ALA A 395 -22.89 -20.24 -17.90
CA ALA A 395 -24.18 -20.50 -18.47
C ALA A 395 -24.36 -19.71 -19.78
N VAL A 396 -24.94 -20.35 -20.79
CA VAL A 396 -25.33 -19.69 -22.03
C VAL A 396 -26.83 -19.78 -22.18
N ALA A 397 -27.52 -18.68 -22.27
CA ALA A 397 -28.99 -18.59 -22.33
C ALA A 397 -29.69 -19.42 -21.23
N GLY A 398 -29.13 -19.46 -20.04
CA GLY A 398 -29.63 -20.19 -18.88
C GLY A 398 -29.28 -21.70 -18.86
N SER A 399 -28.60 -22.21 -19.86
CA SER A 399 -28.12 -23.61 -19.91
C SER A 399 -26.70 -23.68 -19.32
N ALA A 400 -26.49 -24.60 -18.38
CA ALA A 400 -25.19 -24.82 -17.76
C ALA A 400 -24.12 -25.23 -18.80
N THR A 401 -22.98 -24.60 -18.75
CA THR A 401 -21.79 -24.86 -19.54
C THR A 401 -20.53 -24.59 -18.74
N SER A 402 -19.41 -24.43 -19.38
CA SER A 402 -18.17 -23.94 -18.84
C SER A 402 -17.50 -22.94 -19.78
N ASN A 403 -16.55 -22.18 -19.27
CA ASN A 403 -15.76 -21.24 -20.03
C ASN A 403 -14.32 -21.25 -19.53
N PHE A 404 -13.44 -20.50 -20.16
CA PHE A 404 -12.04 -20.33 -19.80
C PHE A 404 -11.69 -18.86 -19.79
N THR A 405 -10.71 -18.49 -18.96
CA THR A 405 -10.03 -17.22 -19.06
C THR A 405 -9.11 -17.19 -20.29
N ASP A 406 -8.54 -16.04 -20.61
CA ASP A 406 -7.37 -15.97 -21.46
C ASP A 406 -6.20 -16.81 -20.89
N GLY A 407 -5.07 -16.85 -21.59
CA GLY A 407 -3.88 -17.54 -21.16
C GLY A 407 -2.87 -16.57 -20.54
N LEU A 408 -2.09 -17.05 -19.58
CA LEU A 408 -0.96 -16.35 -18.99
C LEU A 408 0.29 -17.21 -19.16
N GLU A 409 1.38 -16.62 -19.65
CA GLU A 409 2.69 -17.26 -19.80
C GLU A 409 3.67 -16.69 -18.79
N ILE A 410 4.41 -17.54 -18.08
CA ILE A 410 5.49 -17.17 -17.18
C ILE A 410 6.75 -17.91 -17.64
N GLN A 411 7.80 -17.16 -17.94
CA GLN A 411 9.15 -17.69 -18.14
C GLN A 411 9.90 -17.66 -16.82
N PHE A 412 10.17 -18.81 -16.23
CA PHE A 412 10.87 -18.92 -14.95
C PHE A 412 12.36 -18.80 -15.11
N GLN A 413 12.98 -18.16 -14.11
CA GLN A 413 14.42 -17.93 -14.00
C GLN A 413 15.05 -18.79 -12.92
#